data_82dd48c111581d6e19f5696eac367033
#
_entry.id   82dd48c111581d6e19f5696eac367033
#
_cell.length_a   1.000
_cell.length_b   1.000
_cell.length_c   1.000
_cell.angle_alpha   90.00
_cell.angle_beta   90.00
_cell.angle_gamma   90.00
#
_symmetry.space_group_name_H-M   'P 1'
#
loop_
_entity.id
_entity.type
_entity.pdbx_description
1 polymer ?
#
loop_
_entity_poly.entity_id
_entity_poly.type
_entity_poly.pdbx_seq_one_letter_code
_entity_poly.pdbx_strand_id
1 'polypeptide(L)'
;MKFWKSPATPAISKSPPPKRALQFGDGNFLRAFVDYWFDLANEKADWNGKCVLVQPIAIKINPADNVVVALHPIAKGTAVPVENTTVTAVEDIPQGHKMAIAPIKTGENVIKYGFPIGHATADAVPGT
;
A
#
# COMPACT_ATOMS: atom_id res chain seq x y z
N MET A 1 5.46 10.38 -13.72
CA MET A 1 6.30 10.83 -14.84
C MET A 1 7.09 9.67 -15.41
N LYS A 2 7.12 9.56 -16.71
CA LYS A 2 7.95 8.56 -17.38
C LYS A 2 9.22 9.24 -17.88
N PHE A 3 10.33 9.07 -17.18
CA PHE A 3 11.62 9.42 -17.71
C PHE A 3 12.16 8.33 -18.67
N TRP A 4 11.55 7.16 -18.61
CA TRP A 4 11.84 6.03 -19.45
C TRP A 4 10.57 5.52 -20.10
N LYS A 5 10.64 5.17 -21.36
CA LYS A 5 9.54 4.61 -22.11
C LYS A 5 9.98 3.27 -22.67
N SER A 6 9.17 2.26 -22.48
CA SER A 6 9.37 0.98 -23.13
C SER A 6 9.50 1.19 -24.64
N PRO A 7 10.49 0.56 -25.28
CA PRO A 7 10.57 0.59 -26.75
C PRO A 7 9.20 0.20 -27.30
N ALA A 8 8.73 0.98 -28.26
CA ALA A 8 7.42 0.78 -28.83
C ALA A 8 7.30 -0.67 -29.29
N THR A 9 6.68 -1.46 -28.48
CA THR A 9 6.30 -2.79 -28.90
C THR A 9 5.19 -2.61 -29.89
N PRO A 10 5.32 -3.11 -31.10
CA PRO A 10 4.20 -3.13 -32.00
C PRO A 10 3.03 -3.78 -31.25
N ALA A 11 1.89 -3.17 -31.28
CA ALA A 11 0.70 -3.66 -30.62
C ALA A 11 0.18 -4.96 -31.25
N ILE A 12 1.05 -5.93 -31.43
CA ILE A 12 0.76 -7.21 -32.06
C ILE A 12 0.43 -8.25 -31.01
N SER A 13 0.69 -7.96 -29.75
CA SER A 13 0.34 -8.86 -28.68
C SER A 13 -1.17 -8.97 -28.56
N LYS A 14 -1.70 -10.10 -28.90
CA LYS A 14 -3.13 -10.39 -28.83
C LYS A 14 -3.63 -10.55 -27.40
N SER A 15 -2.74 -10.77 -26.45
CA SER A 15 -3.03 -10.89 -25.04
C SER A 15 -1.93 -10.22 -24.21
N PRO A 16 -2.28 -9.63 -23.06
CA PRO A 16 -1.26 -9.08 -22.17
C PRO A 16 -0.36 -10.20 -21.65
N PRO A 17 0.93 -9.93 -21.40
CA PRO A 17 1.84 -10.92 -20.84
C PRO A 17 1.38 -11.34 -19.43
N PRO A 18 1.66 -12.59 -19.03
CA PRO A 18 1.27 -13.06 -17.71
C PRO A 18 1.95 -12.28 -16.58
N LYS A 19 1.25 -12.12 -15.47
CA LYS A 19 1.79 -11.49 -14.28
C LYS A 19 2.76 -12.46 -13.60
N ARG A 20 4.04 -12.11 -13.52
CA ARG A 20 5.08 -12.98 -12.99
C ARG A 20 5.85 -12.41 -11.82
N ALA A 21 5.66 -11.15 -11.51
CA ALA A 21 6.34 -10.49 -10.40
C ALA A 21 5.39 -9.59 -9.63
N LEU A 22 5.57 -9.55 -8.31
CA LEU A 22 4.88 -8.63 -7.41
C LEU A 22 5.90 -7.66 -6.83
N GLN A 23 5.61 -6.38 -6.90
CA GLN A 23 6.41 -5.34 -6.28
C GLN A 23 5.61 -4.67 -5.18
N PHE A 24 6.15 -4.65 -3.97
CA PHE A 24 5.57 -3.95 -2.83
C PHE A 24 6.21 -2.58 -2.69
N GLY A 25 5.38 -1.54 -2.69
CA GLY A 25 5.85 -0.17 -2.68
C GLY A 25 6.10 0.39 -4.09
N ASP A 26 6.09 1.70 -4.20
CA ASP A 26 6.22 2.39 -5.49
C ASP A 26 7.21 3.56 -5.45
N GLY A 27 8.31 3.39 -4.75
CA GLY A 27 9.40 4.36 -4.82
C GLY A 27 9.77 4.63 -6.29
N ASN A 28 9.77 5.89 -6.72
CA ASN A 28 9.99 6.26 -8.11
C ASN A 28 11.28 5.67 -8.69
N PHE A 29 12.34 5.67 -7.90
CA PHE A 29 13.61 5.10 -8.34
C PHE A 29 13.55 3.58 -8.49
N LEU A 30 13.03 2.89 -7.48
CA LEU A 30 12.89 1.43 -7.51
C LEU A 30 11.99 0.98 -8.67
N ARG A 31 10.86 1.64 -8.84
CA ARG A 31 9.91 1.35 -9.91
C ARG A 31 10.52 1.50 -11.28
N ALA A 32 11.18 2.62 -11.54
CA ALA A 32 11.82 2.87 -12.82
C ALA A 32 12.93 1.85 -13.14
N PHE A 33 13.72 1.51 -12.14
CA PHE A 33 14.84 0.58 -12.31
C PHE A 33 14.36 -0.85 -12.53
N VAL A 34 13.42 -1.33 -11.73
CA VAL A 34 12.89 -2.70 -11.83
C VAL A 34 12.05 -2.89 -13.08
N ASP A 35 11.21 -1.94 -13.42
CA ASP A 35 10.38 -1.99 -14.63
C ASP A 35 11.24 -1.99 -15.89
N TYR A 36 12.32 -1.23 -15.90
CA TYR A 36 13.31 -1.24 -17.00
C TYR A 36 13.89 -2.64 -17.21
N TRP A 37 14.31 -3.31 -16.14
CA TRP A 37 14.89 -4.65 -16.24
C TRP A 37 13.87 -5.70 -16.69
N PHE A 38 12.63 -5.61 -16.26
CA PHE A 38 11.58 -6.51 -16.72
C PHE A 38 11.23 -6.31 -18.19
N ASP A 39 11.19 -5.08 -18.64
CA ASP A 39 10.99 -4.80 -20.06
C ASP A 39 12.15 -5.32 -20.91
N LEU A 40 13.37 -5.10 -20.45
CA LEU A 40 14.55 -5.61 -21.12
C LEU A 40 14.57 -7.15 -21.18
N ALA A 41 14.12 -7.81 -20.12
CA ALA A 41 13.99 -9.26 -20.07
C ALA A 41 12.92 -9.78 -21.03
N ASN A 42 11.80 -9.07 -21.16
CA ASN A 42 10.77 -9.40 -22.14
C ASN A 42 11.28 -9.27 -23.58
N GLU A 43 12.10 -8.25 -23.83
CA GLU A 43 12.60 -7.95 -25.17
C GLU A 43 13.74 -8.88 -25.59
N LYS A 44 14.69 -9.14 -24.68
CA LYS A 44 15.94 -9.83 -25.01
C LYS A 44 16.03 -11.27 -24.53
N ALA A 45 15.29 -11.63 -23.50
CA ALA A 45 15.34 -12.97 -22.91
C ALA A 45 14.05 -13.74 -23.04
N ASP A 46 13.08 -13.23 -23.77
CA ASP A 46 11.78 -13.86 -23.98
C ASP A 46 11.09 -14.28 -22.68
N TRP A 47 11.27 -13.46 -21.65
CA TRP A 47 10.73 -13.73 -20.33
C TRP A 47 9.19 -13.74 -20.30
N ASN A 48 8.57 -12.94 -21.15
CA ASN A 48 7.12 -12.82 -21.31
C ASN A 48 6.40 -12.69 -19.97
N GLY A 49 6.77 -11.70 -19.20
CA GLY A 49 6.22 -11.45 -17.88
C GLY A 49 5.83 -10.01 -17.66
N LYS A 50 5.09 -9.80 -16.61
CA LYS A 50 4.60 -8.47 -16.19
C LYS A 50 4.80 -8.30 -14.70
N CYS A 51 5.30 -7.14 -14.31
CA CYS A 51 5.35 -6.74 -12.90
C CYS A 51 3.98 -6.23 -12.43
N VAL A 52 3.56 -6.66 -11.27
CA VAL A 52 2.36 -6.13 -10.59
C VAL A 52 2.81 -5.33 -9.39
N LEU A 53 2.52 -4.04 -9.42
CA LEU A 53 2.76 -3.15 -8.29
C LEU A 53 1.67 -3.36 -7.25
N VAL A 54 2.07 -3.65 -6.03
CA VAL A 54 1.17 -3.75 -4.88
C VAL A 54 1.51 -2.64 -3.90
N GLN A 55 0.55 -1.78 -3.66
CA GLN A 55 0.71 -0.67 -2.76
C GLN A 55 -0.36 -0.73 -1.67
N PRO A 56 0.03 -0.88 -0.40
CA PRO A 56 -0.95 -0.91 0.68
C PRO A 56 -1.58 0.48 0.86
N ILE A 57 -2.86 0.51 1.19
CA ILE A 57 -3.58 1.75 1.51
C ILE A 57 -3.13 2.29 2.86
N ALA A 58 -2.86 1.40 3.80
CA ALA A 58 -2.39 1.72 5.13
C ALA A 58 -1.38 0.68 5.59
N ILE A 59 -0.50 1.06 6.50
CA ILE A 59 0.56 0.17 6.99
C ILE A 59 0.50 0.01 8.50
N LYS A 60 0.49 -1.25 8.94
CA LYS A 60 0.75 -1.67 10.31
C LYS A 60 2.18 -2.20 10.38
N ILE A 61 2.93 -1.81 11.38
CA ILE A 61 4.36 -2.13 11.46
C ILE A 61 4.66 -3.20 12.50
N ASN A 62 3.95 -3.15 13.63
CA ASN A 62 4.14 -4.11 14.72
C ASN A 62 2.82 -4.79 15.05
N PRO A 63 2.81 -6.09 15.36
CA PRO A 63 1.59 -6.80 15.76
C PRO A 63 0.83 -6.16 16.93
N ALA A 64 1.54 -5.48 17.84
CA ALA A 64 0.94 -4.79 18.98
C ALA A 64 0.32 -3.43 18.63
N ASP A 65 0.53 -2.91 17.43
CA ASP A 65 -0.02 -1.61 17.01
C ASP A 65 -1.55 -1.66 16.97
N ASN A 66 -2.18 -0.68 17.57
CA ASN A 66 -3.64 -0.49 17.52
C ASN A 66 -4.06 0.61 16.53
N VAL A 67 -3.11 1.20 15.84
CA VAL A 67 -3.32 2.15 14.75
C VAL A 67 -2.45 1.80 13.54
N VAL A 68 -2.93 2.19 12.36
CA VAL A 68 -2.16 2.16 11.11
C VAL A 68 -1.96 3.56 10.59
N VAL A 69 -0.97 3.74 9.71
CA VAL A 69 -0.74 5.02 9.02
C VAL A 69 -1.32 4.94 7.62
N ALA A 70 -2.16 5.90 7.27
CA ALA A 70 -2.68 6.04 5.91
C ALA A 70 -1.58 6.49 4.96
N LEU A 71 -1.24 5.66 3.98
CA LEU A 71 -0.25 6.02 2.95
C LEU A 71 -0.86 6.87 1.83
N HIS A 72 -2.18 6.82 1.70
CA HIS A 72 -2.98 7.64 0.80
C HIS A 72 -4.21 8.17 1.54
N PRO A 73 -4.85 9.22 1.05
CA PRO A 73 -6.13 9.64 1.61
C PRO A 73 -7.15 8.49 1.55
N ILE A 74 -7.82 8.24 2.65
CA ILE A 74 -8.84 7.20 2.78
C ILE A 74 -10.19 7.88 2.96
N ALA A 75 -11.08 7.68 2.02
CA ALA A 75 -12.43 8.23 2.11
C ALA A 75 -13.29 7.40 3.08
N LYS A 76 -14.22 8.07 3.73
CA LYS A 76 -15.23 7.42 4.56
C LYS A 76 -15.93 6.27 3.81
N GLY A 77 -16.08 5.14 4.47
CA GLY A 77 -16.69 3.95 3.89
C GLY A 77 -15.72 3.04 3.13
N THR A 78 -14.46 3.44 2.98
CA THR A 78 -13.44 2.60 2.33
C THR A 78 -13.07 1.43 3.21
N ALA A 79 -13.08 0.23 2.64
CA ALA A 79 -12.59 -0.99 3.30
C ALA A 79 -11.06 -1.05 3.20
N VAL A 80 -10.38 -0.97 4.32
CA VAL A 80 -8.93 -0.97 4.42
C VAL A 80 -8.47 -2.34 4.91
N PRO A 81 -7.79 -3.12 4.09
CA PRO A 81 -7.22 -4.39 4.53
C PRO A 81 -6.04 -4.14 5.47
N VAL A 82 -6.07 -4.78 6.62
CA VAL A 82 -5.01 -4.72 7.64
C VAL A 82 -4.70 -6.15 8.08
N GLU A 83 -3.57 -6.67 7.63
CA GLU A 83 -3.18 -8.08 7.88
C GLU A 83 -4.30 -9.06 7.46
N ASN A 84 -4.88 -9.77 8.41
CA ASN A 84 -5.93 -10.76 8.18
C ASN A 84 -7.35 -10.23 8.37
N THR A 85 -7.50 -8.93 8.60
CA THR A 85 -8.79 -8.28 8.85
C THR A 85 -9.00 -7.10 7.91
N THR A 86 -10.24 -6.65 7.81
CA THR A 86 -10.59 -5.46 7.05
C THR A 86 -11.28 -4.47 7.98
N VAL A 87 -10.82 -3.24 7.99
CA VAL A 87 -11.40 -2.15 8.78
C VAL A 87 -12.01 -1.14 7.83
N THR A 88 -13.28 -0.81 8.05
CA THR A 88 -13.96 0.23 7.25
C THR A 88 -13.75 1.59 7.88
N ALA A 89 -13.26 2.55 7.11
CA ALA A 89 -13.08 3.92 7.56
C ALA A 89 -14.46 4.54 7.87
N VAL A 90 -14.60 5.07 9.07
CA VAL A 90 -15.87 5.72 9.50
C VAL A 90 -15.87 7.22 9.21
N GLU A 91 -14.72 7.77 8.87
CA GLU A 91 -14.53 9.16 8.47
C GLU A 91 -13.42 9.27 7.43
N ASP A 92 -13.26 10.43 6.84
CA ASP A 92 -12.17 10.71 5.90
C ASP A 92 -10.85 10.81 6.65
N ILE A 93 -9.86 10.03 6.23
CA ILE A 93 -8.54 10.00 6.87
C ILE A 93 -7.52 10.55 5.88
N PRO A 94 -6.92 11.71 6.16
CA PRO A 94 -5.90 12.29 5.29
C PRO A 94 -4.63 11.43 5.24
N GLN A 95 -3.87 11.57 4.17
CA GLN A 95 -2.58 10.93 4.04
C GLN A 95 -1.65 11.28 5.21
N GLY A 96 -0.95 10.30 5.73
CA GLY A 96 -0.03 10.45 6.86
C GLY A 96 -0.70 10.43 8.23
N HIS A 97 -2.03 10.48 8.29
CA HIS A 97 -2.76 10.36 9.55
C HIS A 97 -2.89 8.90 9.99
N LYS A 98 -3.13 8.72 11.27
CA LYS A 98 -3.31 7.39 11.86
C LYS A 98 -4.80 7.04 11.91
N MET A 99 -5.09 5.79 11.65
CA MET A 99 -6.44 5.24 11.75
C MET A 99 -6.45 4.13 12.80
N ALA A 100 -7.40 4.15 13.72
CA ALA A 100 -7.56 3.09 14.69
C ALA A 100 -8.01 1.80 14.01
N ILE A 101 -7.39 0.68 14.38
CA ILE A 101 -7.74 -0.66 13.87
C ILE A 101 -8.36 -1.54 14.97
N ALA A 102 -8.35 -1.05 16.19
CA ALA A 102 -9.00 -1.66 17.35
C ALA A 102 -9.70 -0.59 18.16
N PRO A 103 -10.69 -0.95 18.99
CA PRO A 103 -11.30 0.01 19.91
C PRO A 103 -10.25 0.53 20.89
N ILE A 104 -10.18 1.86 21.06
CA ILE A 104 -9.28 2.52 22.01
C ILE A 104 -10.15 3.41 22.89
N LYS A 105 -10.14 3.15 24.20
CA LYS A 105 -10.89 3.96 25.16
C LYS A 105 -10.14 5.21 25.54
N THR A 106 -10.88 6.20 26.00
CA THR A 106 -10.30 7.42 26.57
C THR A 106 -9.27 7.07 27.66
N GLY A 107 -8.08 7.60 27.54
CA GLY A 107 -6.97 7.35 28.46
C GLY A 107 -6.13 6.12 28.13
N GLU A 108 -6.57 5.25 27.23
CA GLU A 108 -5.75 4.12 26.77
C GLU A 108 -4.63 4.56 25.84
N ASN A 109 -3.56 3.77 25.82
CA ASN A 109 -2.40 4.06 25.00
C ASN A 109 -2.67 3.83 23.51
N VAL A 110 -2.26 4.79 22.70
CA VAL A 110 -2.11 4.63 21.26
C VAL A 110 -0.75 4.01 21.00
N ILE A 111 -0.74 2.81 20.41
CA ILE A 111 0.48 2.02 20.21
C ILE A 111 0.85 2.05 18.73
N LYS A 112 2.08 2.46 18.46
CA LYS A 112 2.70 2.50 17.14
C LYS A 112 4.14 2.02 17.25
N TYR A 113 4.58 1.22 16.30
CA TYR A 113 5.92 0.56 16.33
C TYR A 113 6.13 -0.31 17.57
N GLY A 114 5.07 -0.85 18.16
CA GLY A 114 5.13 -1.62 19.40
C GLY A 114 5.30 -0.79 20.67
N PHE A 115 5.28 0.54 20.59
CA PHE A 115 5.46 1.44 21.73
C PHE A 115 4.28 2.40 21.86
N PRO A 116 3.93 2.80 23.10
CA PRO A 116 2.95 3.86 23.31
C PRO A 116 3.51 5.20 22.80
N ILE A 117 2.78 5.84 21.92
CA ILE A 117 3.12 7.16 21.37
C ILE A 117 2.27 8.28 21.95
N GLY A 118 1.29 7.94 22.75
CA GLY A 118 0.35 8.87 23.37
C GLY A 118 -0.83 8.09 23.93
N HIS A 119 -1.85 8.79 24.36
CA HIS A 119 -3.09 8.22 24.85
C HIS A 119 -4.29 8.87 24.19
N ALA A 120 -5.38 8.16 24.11
CA ALA A 120 -6.61 8.64 23.50
C ALA A 120 -7.28 9.69 24.40
N THR A 121 -7.66 10.81 23.80
CA THR A 121 -8.41 11.86 24.49
C THR A 121 -9.92 11.65 24.41
N ALA A 122 -10.36 10.76 23.54
CA ALA A 122 -11.74 10.33 23.36
C ALA A 122 -11.78 8.88 22.93
N ASP A 123 -12.93 8.23 23.10
CA ASP A 123 -13.10 6.88 22.61
C ASP A 123 -13.00 6.82 21.10
N ALA A 124 -12.16 5.94 20.57
CA ALA A 124 -12.00 5.69 19.15
C ALA A 124 -12.51 4.30 18.79
N VAL A 125 -13.33 4.23 17.76
CA VAL A 125 -13.75 2.97 17.16
C VAL A 125 -12.84 2.62 15.99
N PRO A 126 -12.75 1.33 15.60
CA PRO A 126 -12.00 0.98 14.41
C PRO A 126 -12.48 1.75 13.18
N GLY A 127 -11.54 2.31 12.42
CA GLY A 127 -11.83 3.14 11.25
C GLY A 127 -11.85 4.65 11.51
N THR A 128 -11.60 5.07 12.73
CA THR A 128 -11.53 6.50 13.10
C THR A 128 -10.13 7.05 12.92
#